data_d19b0cb468a534d0a7a69b664efee860
#
_entry.id   d19b0cb468a534d0a7a69b664efee860
#
_cell.length_a   1.000
_cell.length_b   1.000
_cell.length_c   1.000
_cell.angle_alpha   90.00
_cell.angle_beta   90.00
_cell.angle_gamma   90.00
#
_symmetry.space_group_name_H-M   'P 1'
#
loop_
_entity.id
_entity.type
_entity.pdbx_description
1 polymer ?
#
loop_
_entity_poly.entity_id
_entity_poly.type
_entity_poly.pdbx_seq_one_letter_code
_entity_poly.pdbx_strand_id
1 'polypeptide(L)'
;MNRKDLIDRLQELYKDEDSRVTVNPHAGQKVAIVYPNTYFVGMSNLGLHIIYEEINLRNDSVCERIFLPEKKELEAYDKTKTPLMSVETQRPMHQFDVVAFDVTFEMDYFHIPLMLRHGRVPIMGKDRTEFDPIVIAGGPCATFNPEPFADFIDAFIIGEGEGIVSRVLDIIRDGKMEGLDRHAILRQLADVSGVYVPSLYVPIYNEDGEFKGYDIAEGVPKTIKRHFEMLTSGGETVVATNYTEFGAMYIIEVARGCGRHCRFCMAGYCFRVPRVRPLDILKEGVERAEKLGKKVGLMGAAISDYPEVDELVNYIRSKDMRYSCASLRADSLTQAVVDGLADSGQKTITIAPETGSERLRRVINKGISEEHLQNAATLSAKSGIQHMRLYIMIGLPTETDEDIEAIVGLAERTQAHMEKVGCKGRLTLSINPFIPKPFTPFQWMAMDNQKTVEKKLQYIKKALQKNRRIEVLVESPKEAYIQGVLARGDRRLGAVIAACAADRGSKSFKSEMKAAGLDMDDMNYRERSFDEFLPWSHLDMGMQEGYLEMEWQRSLDEAYTPPCAAGCKRCGVCK
;
A
#
# COMPACT_ATOMS: atom_id res chain seq x y z
N MET A 1 -6.48 13.04 -30.04
CA MET A 1 -7.76 12.72 -29.38
C MET A 1 -8.54 13.99 -29.18
N ASN A 2 -9.85 13.94 -29.40
CA ASN A 2 -10.81 15.02 -29.10
C ASN A 2 -11.69 14.58 -27.91
N ARG A 3 -12.67 15.41 -27.51
CA ARG A 3 -13.55 15.09 -26.36
C ARG A 3 -14.36 13.80 -26.55
N LYS A 4 -14.80 13.53 -27.79
CA LYS A 4 -15.55 12.31 -28.08
C LYS A 4 -14.66 11.08 -27.92
N ASP A 5 -13.41 11.14 -28.39
CA ASP A 5 -12.45 10.02 -28.24
C ASP A 5 -12.21 9.69 -26.75
N LEU A 6 -12.18 10.71 -25.86
CA LEU A 6 -12.04 10.49 -24.41
C LEU A 6 -13.26 9.77 -23.82
N ILE A 7 -14.46 10.17 -24.24
CA ILE A 7 -15.71 9.53 -23.81
C ILE A 7 -15.78 8.10 -24.33
N ASP A 8 -15.52 7.89 -25.63
CA ASP A 8 -15.55 6.58 -26.25
C ASP A 8 -14.57 5.63 -25.54
N ARG A 9 -13.38 6.11 -25.14
CA ARG A 9 -12.37 5.33 -24.39
C ARG A 9 -12.90 4.87 -23.03
N LEU A 10 -13.54 5.76 -22.26
CA LEU A 10 -14.11 5.37 -20.95
C LEU A 10 -15.27 4.38 -21.12
N GLN A 11 -16.10 4.56 -22.15
CA GLN A 11 -17.18 3.62 -22.47
C GLN A 11 -16.68 2.26 -22.91
N GLU A 12 -15.55 2.19 -23.64
CA GLU A 12 -14.89 0.94 -23.99
C GLU A 12 -14.39 0.19 -22.75
N LEU A 13 -13.75 0.90 -21.81
CA LEU A 13 -13.31 0.30 -20.55
C LEU A 13 -14.50 -0.29 -19.78
N TYR A 14 -15.56 0.51 -19.60
CA TYR A 14 -16.76 0.08 -18.87
C TYR A 14 -17.48 -1.09 -19.53
N LYS A 15 -17.53 -1.11 -20.86
CA LYS A 15 -18.17 -2.21 -21.62
C LYS A 15 -17.41 -3.55 -21.52
N ASP A 16 -16.08 -3.50 -21.32
CA ASP A 16 -15.24 -4.71 -21.19
C ASP A 16 -15.27 -5.30 -19.76
N GLU A 17 -16.02 -4.68 -18.86
CA GLU A 17 -16.14 -5.10 -17.47
C GLU A 17 -17.28 -6.09 -17.25
N ASP A 18 -17.04 -7.06 -16.37
CA ASP A 18 -18.07 -7.90 -15.76
C ASP A 18 -18.18 -7.54 -14.27
N SER A 19 -19.23 -6.79 -13.93
CA SER A 19 -19.44 -6.25 -12.58
C SER A 19 -20.63 -6.91 -11.89
N ARG A 20 -20.45 -7.34 -10.65
CA ARG A 20 -21.56 -7.78 -9.80
C ARG A 20 -22.32 -6.62 -9.14
N VAL A 21 -21.81 -5.40 -9.24
CA VAL A 21 -22.42 -4.19 -8.69
C VAL A 21 -23.23 -3.49 -9.78
N THR A 22 -24.45 -3.11 -9.44
CA THR A 22 -25.30 -2.26 -10.30
C THR A 22 -25.19 -0.83 -9.82
N VAL A 23 -24.72 0.04 -10.70
CA VAL A 23 -24.62 1.49 -10.43
C VAL A 23 -26.00 2.13 -10.62
N ASN A 24 -26.54 2.77 -9.57
CA ASN A 24 -27.78 3.53 -9.66
C ASN A 24 -27.49 5.02 -9.93
N PRO A 25 -27.55 5.50 -11.18
CA PRO A 25 -27.19 6.87 -11.52
C PRO A 25 -28.15 7.93 -10.95
N HIS A 26 -29.31 7.50 -10.43
CA HIS A 26 -30.35 8.34 -9.85
C HIS A 26 -30.27 8.44 -8.32
N ALA A 27 -29.30 7.78 -7.68
CA ALA A 27 -29.09 7.91 -6.23
C ALA A 27 -28.82 9.36 -5.84
N GLY A 28 -29.26 9.74 -4.65
CA GLY A 28 -29.21 11.14 -4.18
C GLY A 28 -27.80 11.65 -4.02
N GLN A 29 -26.92 10.88 -3.36
CA GLN A 29 -25.52 11.25 -3.12
C GLN A 29 -24.59 10.60 -4.15
N LYS A 30 -23.73 11.41 -4.75
CA LYS A 30 -22.80 10.99 -5.80
C LYS A 30 -21.38 10.98 -5.27
N VAL A 31 -20.73 9.82 -5.29
CA VAL A 31 -19.38 9.60 -4.79
C VAL A 31 -18.48 9.20 -5.96
N ALA A 32 -17.35 9.89 -6.13
CA ALA A 32 -16.27 9.43 -6.99
C ALA A 32 -15.21 8.73 -6.15
N ILE A 33 -14.97 7.43 -6.36
CA ILE A 33 -13.77 6.79 -5.86
C ILE A 33 -12.65 7.01 -6.87
N VAL A 34 -11.54 7.58 -6.40
CA VAL A 34 -10.44 8.04 -7.25
C VAL A 34 -9.18 7.29 -6.90
N TYR A 35 -8.60 6.60 -7.87
CA TYR A 35 -7.29 6.00 -7.70
C TYR A 35 -6.24 6.86 -8.42
N PRO A 36 -5.22 7.39 -7.71
CA PRO A 36 -4.27 8.33 -8.29
C PRO A 36 -3.18 7.65 -9.14
N ASN A 37 -3.58 6.65 -9.91
CA ASN A 37 -2.80 5.97 -10.94
C ASN A 37 -3.72 5.51 -12.06
N THR A 38 -3.16 4.89 -13.12
CA THR A 38 -3.93 4.47 -14.29
C THR A 38 -5.01 3.44 -13.95
N TYR A 39 -6.01 3.31 -14.82
CA TYR A 39 -7.05 2.28 -14.72
C TYR A 39 -6.44 0.88 -14.54
N PHE A 40 -5.40 0.56 -15.31
CA PHE A 40 -4.70 -0.73 -15.25
C PHE A 40 -4.18 -1.04 -13.84
N VAL A 41 -3.57 -0.07 -13.17
CA VAL A 41 -3.04 -0.21 -11.81
C VAL A 41 -4.17 -0.18 -10.78
N GLY A 42 -5.10 0.77 -10.89
CA GLY A 42 -6.20 0.94 -9.94
C GLY A 42 -7.14 -0.25 -9.87
N MET A 43 -7.48 -0.84 -11.01
CA MET A 43 -8.30 -2.06 -11.06
C MET A 43 -7.59 -3.31 -10.55
N SER A 44 -6.31 -3.22 -10.23
CA SER A 44 -5.55 -4.25 -9.52
C SER A 44 -5.61 -4.10 -7.99
N ASN A 45 -6.21 -3.02 -7.48
CA ASN A 45 -6.30 -2.73 -6.05
C ASN A 45 -7.61 -3.27 -5.46
N LEU A 46 -7.51 -4.23 -4.54
CA LEU A 46 -8.67 -4.85 -3.93
C LEU A 46 -9.42 -3.92 -2.96
N GLY A 47 -8.72 -3.00 -2.30
CA GLY A 47 -9.34 -2.00 -1.43
C GLY A 47 -10.34 -1.11 -2.17
N LEU A 48 -9.97 -0.69 -3.39
CA LEU A 48 -10.87 0.06 -4.28
C LEU A 48 -12.16 -0.75 -4.57
N HIS A 49 -12.04 -2.05 -4.87
CA HIS A 49 -13.20 -2.92 -5.14
C HIS A 49 -14.13 -3.04 -3.93
N ILE A 50 -13.55 -3.21 -2.73
CA ILE A 50 -14.33 -3.37 -1.49
C ILE A 50 -15.12 -2.10 -1.18
N ILE A 51 -14.48 -0.94 -1.23
CA ILE A 51 -15.15 0.34 -0.94
C ILE A 51 -16.16 0.72 -2.03
N TYR A 52 -15.83 0.46 -3.30
CA TYR A 52 -16.75 0.64 -4.42
C TYR A 52 -18.03 -0.18 -4.26
N GLU A 53 -17.91 -1.44 -3.85
CA GLU A 53 -19.06 -2.31 -3.56
C GLU A 53 -19.87 -1.79 -2.38
N GLU A 54 -19.22 -1.48 -1.24
CA GLU A 54 -19.90 -1.03 -0.03
C GLU A 54 -20.75 0.22 -0.30
N ILE A 55 -20.22 1.20 -1.04
CA ILE A 55 -20.96 2.41 -1.35
C ILE A 55 -22.14 2.12 -2.30
N ASN A 56 -21.95 1.26 -3.30
CA ASN A 56 -23.01 0.94 -4.26
C ASN A 56 -24.08 -0.03 -3.72
N LEU A 57 -23.82 -0.71 -2.60
CA LEU A 57 -24.86 -1.47 -1.89
C LEU A 57 -25.82 -0.56 -1.10
N ARG A 58 -25.51 0.72 -0.96
CA ARG A 58 -26.41 1.71 -0.34
C ARG A 58 -27.50 2.11 -1.34
N ASN A 59 -28.72 2.33 -0.83
CA ASN A 59 -29.84 2.78 -1.65
C ASN A 59 -29.83 4.27 -1.99
N ASP A 60 -29.10 5.06 -1.20
CA ASP A 60 -29.08 6.52 -1.23
C ASP A 60 -27.84 7.11 -1.89
N SER A 61 -26.84 6.31 -2.16
CA SER A 61 -25.56 6.71 -2.71
C SER A 61 -25.23 5.94 -3.99
N VAL A 62 -24.44 6.56 -4.87
CA VAL A 62 -23.82 5.91 -6.04
C VAL A 62 -22.34 6.22 -6.05
N CYS A 63 -21.54 5.18 -6.31
CA CYS A 63 -20.09 5.31 -6.46
C CYS A 63 -19.70 5.05 -7.91
N GLU A 64 -18.91 5.97 -8.48
CA GLU A 64 -18.31 5.86 -9.80
C GLU A 64 -16.79 6.00 -9.69
N ARG A 65 -16.03 5.38 -10.59
CA ARG A 65 -14.57 5.30 -10.52
C ARG A 65 -13.91 6.33 -11.43
N ILE A 66 -12.85 6.97 -10.92
CA ILE A 66 -12.00 7.89 -11.68
C ILE A 66 -10.54 7.45 -11.54
N PHE A 67 -9.81 7.41 -12.64
CA PHE A 67 -8.40 7.03 -12.68
C PHE A 67 -7.56 8.13 -13.32
N LEU A 68 -6.25 8.10 -13.07
CA LEU A 68 -5.30 8.95 -13.78
C LEU A 68 -5.28 8.54 -15.26
N PRO A 69 -5.57 9.47 -16.19
CA PRO A 69 -5.47 9.18 -17.60
C PRO A 69 -4.02 8.90 -18.04
N GLU A 70 -3.86 8.10 -19.07
CA GLU A 70 -2.57 7.94 -19.75
C GLU A 70 -2.05 9.30 -20.28
N LYS A 71 -0.73 9.43 -20.46
CA LYS A 71 -0.11 10.70 -20.87
C LYS A 71 -0.76 11.32 -22.13
N LYS A 72 -1.08 10.51 -23.14
CA LYS A 72 -1.75 10.99 -24.37
C LYS A 72 -3.18 11.45 -24.13
N GLU A 73 -3.86 10.82 -23.19
CA GLU A 73 -5.21 11.20 -22.77
C GLU A 73 -5.19 12.50 -21.97
N LEU A 74 -4.21 12.68 -21.04
CA LEU A 74 -4.00 13.95 -20.32
C LEU A 74 -3.78 15.11 -21.28
N GLU A 75 -2.94 14.95 -22.30
CA GLU A 75 -2.72 15.95 -23.34
C GLU A 75 -4.03 16.29 -24.10
N ALA A 76 -4.91 15.30 -24.28
CA ALA A 76 -6.22 15.52 -24.91
C ALA A 76 -7.20 16.23 -23.95
N TYR A 77 -7.21 15.90 -22.66
CA TYR A 77 -7.96 16.61 -21.64
C TYR A 77 -7.58 18.10 -21.60
N ASP A 78 -6.28 18.40 -21.60
CA ASP A 78 -5.77 19.78 -21.64
C ASP A 78 -6.19 20.52 -22.91
N LYS A 79 -5.97 19.91 -24.08
CA LYS A 79 -6.27 20.52 -25.38
C LYS A 79 -7.77 20.81 -25.56
N THR A 80 -8.61 19.89 -25.10
CA THR A 80 -10.07 20.02 -25.27
C THR A 80 -10.73 20.76 -24.13
N LYS A 81 -9.99 21.09 -23.07
CA LYS A 81 -10.50 21.66 -21.81
C LYS A 81 -11.64 20.83 -21.22
N THR A 82 -11.64 19.51 -21.47
CA THR A 82 -12.60 18.58 -20.90
C THR A 82 -12.22 18.32 -19.44
N PRO A 83 -13.16 18.35 -18.48
CA PRO A 83 -12.85 17.94 -17.11
C PRO A 83 -12.62 16.43 -17.02
N LEU A 84 -11.81 15.97 -16.06
CA LEU A 84 -11.64 14.56 -15.76
C LEU A 84 -12.98 13.93 -15.35
N MET A 85 -13.28 12.75 -15.90
CA MET A 85 -14.59 12.10 -15.83
C MET A 85 -14.49 10.68 -15.26
N SER A 86 -15.62 10.22 -14.71
CA SER A 86 -15.78 8.82 -14.26
C SER A 86 -15.89 7.82 -15.42
N VAL A 87 -15.61 6.56 -15.11
CA VAL A 87 -15.71 5.45 -16.08
C VAL A 87 -17.18 5.12 -16.40
N GLU A 88 -18.04 5.08 -15.40
CA GLU A 88 -19.42 4.60 -15.52
C GLU A 88 -20.31 5.51 -16.37
N THR A 89 -20.48 6.76 -15.94
CA THR A 89 -21.40 7.69 -16.60
C THR A 89 -20.71 8.86 -17.30
N GLN A 90 -19.39 8.91 -17.30
CA GLN A 90 -18.56 10.02 -17.80
C GLN A 90 -18.94 11.36 -17.13
N ARG A 91 -19.30 11.28 -15.85
CA ARG A 91 -19.58 12.45 -15.00
C ARG A 91 -18.29 13.18 -14.67
N PRO A 92 -18.23 14.52 -14.88
CA PRO A 92 -17.10 15.34 -14.44
C PRO A 92 -16.87 15.27 -12.92
N MET A 93 -15.58 15.20 -12.50
CA MET A 93 -15.21 15.07 -11.09
C MET A 93 -15.82 16.14 -10.19
N HIS A 94 -15.87 17.40 -10.62
CA HIS A 94 -16.47 18.50 -9.83
C HIS A 94 -17.98 18.41 -9.66
N GLN A 95 -18.66 17.46 -10.30
CA GLN A 95 -20.12 17.25 -10.19
C GLN A 95 -20.48 16.15 -9.19
N PHE A 96 -19.52 15.60 -8.49
CA PHE A 96 -19.75 14.67 -7.38
C PHE A 96 -19.94 15.44 -6.06
N ASP A 97 -20.63 14.82 -5.11
CA ASP A 97 -20.77 15.35 -3.75
C ASP A 97 -19.53 15.07 -2.92
N VAL A 98 -18.90 13.90 -3.16
CA VAL A 98 -17.71 13.42 -2.49
C VAL A 98 -16.72 12.90 -3.53
N VAL A 99 -15.45 13.25 -3.36
CA VAL A 99 -14.30 12.72 -4.12
C VAL A 99 -13.41 11.99 -3.12
N ALA A 100 -13.35 10.65 -3.22
CA ALA A 100 -12.68 9.76 -2.30
C ALA A 100 -11.41 9.16 -2.93
N PHE A 101 -10.24 9.62 -2.52
CA PHE A 101 -8.96 9.07 -2.98
C PHE A 101 -8.56 7.81 -2.22
N ASP A 102 -8.23 6.73 -2.93
CA ASP A 102 -7.54 5.55 -2.40
C ASP A 102 -6.04 5.66 -2.68
N VAL A 103 -5.23 5.94 -1.64
CA VAL A 103 -3.80 6.26 -1.77
C VAL A 103 -2.96 5.16 -1.16
N THR A 104 -2.33 4.36 -2.01
CA THR A 104 -1.60 3.14 -1.61
C THR A 104 -0.09 3.23 -1.75
N PHE A 105 0.42 4.21 -2.47
CA PHE A 105 1.84 4.38 -2.74
C PHE A 105 2.25 5.85 -2.71
N GLU A 106 3.36 6.18 -2.04
CA GLU A 106 3.77 7.58 -1.80
C GLU A 106 4.07 8.34 -3.09
N MET A 107 4.56 7.67 -4.14
CA MET A 107 4.84 8.33 -5.42
C MET A 107 3.57 8.81 -6.13
N ASP A 108 2.40 8.30 -5.77
CA ASP A 108 1.12 8.73 -6.32
C ASP A 108 0.64 10.08 -5.75
N TYR A 109 1.28 10.62 -4.71
CA TYR A 109 0.95 11.95 -4.16
C TYR A 109 1.03 13.05 -5.23
N PHE A 110 1.95 12.95 -6.17
CA PHE A 110 2.07 13.91 -7.29
C PHE A 110 0.85 13.92 -8.22
N HIS A 111 0.11 12.82 -8.25
CA HIS A 111 -1.04 12.67 -9.11
C HIS A 111 -2.32 13.29 -8.49
N ILE A 112 -2.39 13.42 -7.17
CA ILE A 112 -3.58 13.97 -6.48
C ILE A 112 -3.87 15.41 -6.94
N PRO A 113 -2.95 16.39 -6.81
CA PRO A 113 -3.21 17.76 -7.27
C PRO A 113 -3.37 17.84 -8.79
N LEU A 114 -2.69 16.96 -9.56
CA LEU A 114 -2.88 16.87 -11.00
C LEU A 114 -4.33 16.48 -11.35
N MET A 115 -4.87 15.44 -10.71
CA MET A 115 -6.24 14.97 -10.95
C MET A 115 -7.30 15.96 -10.47
N LEU A 116 -7.11 16.60 -9.30
CA LEU A 116 -7.98 17.67 -8.82
C LEU A 116 -8.07 18.83 -9.81
N ARG A 117 -6.91 19.29 -10.33
CA ARG A 117 -6.86 20.35 -11.35
C ARG A 117 -7.62 19.96 -12.61
N HIS A 118 -7.38 18.78 -13.17
CA HIS A 118 -8.08 18.29 -14.35
C HIS A 118 -9.57 18.01 -14.07
N GLY A 119 -9.90 17.65 -12.83
CA GLY A 119 -11.27 17.47 -12.35
C GLY A 119 -12.03 18.78 -12.11
N ARG A 120 -11.34 19.93 -12.21
CA ARG A 120 -11.87 21.26 -11.85
C ARG A 120 -12.32 21.38 -10.40
N VAL A 121 -11.64 20.70 -9.51
CA VAL A 121 -11.79 20.82 -8.06
C VAL A 121 -10.62 21.65 -7.55
N PRO A 122 -10.82 22.67 -6.69
CA PRO A 122 -9.72 23.44 -6.12
C PRO A 122 -8.72 22.50 -5.43
N ILE A 123 -7.41 22.68 -5.74
CA ILE A 123 -6.36 21.76 -5.27
C ILE A 123 -6.26 21.80 -3.75
N MET A 124 -6.14 23.00 -3.17
CA MET A 124 -6.00 23.17 -1.74
C MET A 124 -7.37 23.14 -1.05
N GLY A 125 -7.50 22.39 0.03
CA GLY A 125 -8.74 22.28 0.80
C GLY A 125 -9.28 23.64 1.28
N LYS A 126 -8.37 24.55 1.66
CA LYS A 126 -8.70 25.91 2.11
C LYS A 126 -9.35 26.80 1.04
N ASP A 127 -9.18 26.46 -0.24
CA ASP A 127 -9.72 27.24 -1.37
C ASP A 127 -11.09 26.72 -1.83
N ARG A 128 -11.61 25.64 -1.20
CA ARG A 128 -12.92 25.04 -1.52
C ARG A 128 -14.05 25.74 -0.79
N THR A 129 -15.17 25.81 -1.49
CA THR A 129 -16.43 26.37 -1.00
C THR A 129 -17.47 25.27 -0.75
N GLU A 130 -18.66 25.64 -0.29
CA GLU A 130 -19.81 24.73 -0.13
C GLU A 130 -20.30 24.12 -1.44
N PHE A 131 -19.96 24.69 -2.59
CA PHE A 131 -20.32 24.19 -3.93
C PHE A 131 -19.35 23.13 -4.46
N ASP A 132 -18.17 23.03 -3.85
CA ASP A 132 -17.15 22.05 -4.25
C ASP A 132 -17.39 20.71 -3.54
N PRO A 133 -17.00 19.58 -4.13
CA PRO A 133 -17.08 18.28 -3.45
C PRO A 133 -16.28 18.28 -2.14
N ILE A 134 -16.72 17.49 -1.16
CA ILE A 134 -15.88 17.13 -0.03
C ILE A 134 -14.85 16.10 -0.54
N VAL A 135 -13.57 16.40 -0.35
CA VAL A 135 -12.47 15.51 -0.77
C VAL A 135 -11.98 14.72 0.42
N ILE A 136 -12.16 13.41 0.38
CA ILE A 136 -11.68 12.50 1.43
C ILE A 136 -10.58 11.60 0.88
N ALA A 137 -9.76 11.03 1.77
CA ALA A 137 -8.79 10.04 1.38
C ALA A 137 -8.71 8.89 2.39
N GLY A 138 -8.38 7.72 1.90
CA GLY A 138 -8.11 6.51 2.66
C GLY A 138 -6.95 5.72 2.07
N GLY A 139 -6.78 4.49 2.54
CA GLY A 139 -5.73 3.59 2.11
C GLY A 139 -4.47 3.65 2.98
N PRO A 140 -3.46 2.82 2.67
CA PRO A 140 -2.25 2.69 3.48
C PRO A 140 -1.53 4.02 3.74
N CYS A 141 -1.33 4.85 2.72
CA CYS A 141 -0.59 6.11 2.86
C CYS A 141 -1.31 7.11 3.78
N ALA A 142 -2.64 7.19 3.71
CA ALA A 142 -3.47 7.97 4.63
C ALA A 142 -3.33 7.49 6.08
N THR A 143 -3.25 6.17 6.26
CA THR A 143 -3.10 5.55 7.59
C THR A 143 -1.72 5.77 8.20
N PHE A 144 -0.65 5.80 7.39
CA PHE A 144 0.71 5.86 7.93
C PHE A 144 1.19 7.28 8.19
N ASN A 145 1.04 8.16 7.21
CA ASN A 145 1.42 9.56 7.28
C ASN A 145 0.63 10.38 6.27
N PRO A 146 -0.52 10.95 6.65
CA PRO A 146 -1.33 11.78 5.77
C PRO A 146 -0.72 13.15 5.49
N GLU A 147 0.23 13.62 6.30
CA GLU A 147 0.71 15.00 6.32
C GLU A 147 1.29 15.50 4.98
N PRO A 148 2.08 14.72 4.22
CA PRO A 148 2.62 15.22 2.96
C PRO A 148 1.60 15.68 1.92
N PHE A 149 0.35 15.21 2.02
CA PHE A 149 -0.73 15.56 1.09
C PHE A 149 -2.00 16.06 1.79
N ALA A 150 -1.87 16.40 3.09
CA ALA A 150 -2.98 16.84 3.93
C ALA A 150 -3.67 18.12 3.41
N ASP A 151 -2.92 19.04 2.80
CA ASP A 151 -3.48 20.29 2.26
C ASP A 151 -4.46 20.08 1.10
N PHE A 152 -4.44 18.90 0.44
CA PHE A 152 -5.32 18.55 -0.66
C PHE A 152 -6.62 17.86 -0.23
N ILE A 153 -6.70 17.42 1.03
CA ILE A 153 -7.73 16.52 1.54
C ILE A 153 -8.50 17.21 2.67
N ASP A 154 -9.82 17.11 2.65
CA ASP A 154 -10.68 17.69 3.69
C ASP A 154 -10.78 16.76 4.92
N ALA A 155 -10.83 15.44 4.69
CA ALA A 155 -10.87 14.46 5.77
C ALA A 155 -10.19 13.14 5.34
N PHE A 156 -9.47 12.53 6.24
CA PHE A 156 -8.87 11.20 6.07
C PHE A 156 -9.61 10.15 6.88
N ILE A 157 -9.73 8.96 6.31
CA ILE A 157 -10.10 7.75 7.03
C ILE A 157 -8.80 7.04 7.41
N ILE A 158 -8.52 6.97 8.71
CA ILE A 158 -7.31 6.35 9.27
C ILE A 158 -7.62 4.90 9.63
N GLY A 159 -6.97 3.95 8.95
CA GLY A 159 -7.21 2.52 9.09
C GLY A 159 -8.03 1.93 7.95
N GLU A 160 -8.98 1.08 8.29
CA GLU A 160 -9.80 0.36 7.33
C GLU A 160 -11.05 1.18 6.97
N GLY A 161 -11.45 1.12 5.70
CA GLY A 161 -12.52 1.97 5.19
C GLY A 161 -13.93 1.39 5.37
N GLU A 162 -14.02 0.07 5.54
CA GLU A 162 -15.29 -0.64 5.66
C GLU A 162 -16.08 -0.14 6.89
N GLY A 163 -17.37 -0.01 6.76
CA GLY A 163 -18.28 0.48 7.79
C GLY A 163 -18.16 1.98 8.07
N ILE A 164 -16.96 2.51 8.21
CA ILE A 164 -16.74 3.93 8.52
C ILE A 164 -17.03 4.84 7.32
N VAL A 165 -16.76 4.38 6.08
CA VAL A 165 -17.06 5.16 4.88
C VAL A 165 -18.55 5.49 4.79
N SER A 166 -19.41 4.54 5.09
CA SER A 166 -20.86 4.73 5.11
C SER A 166 -21.27 5.80 6.11
N ARG A 167 -20.69 5.82 7.31
CA ARG A 167 -20.94 6.85 8.32
C ARG A 167 -20.46 8.23 7.90
N VAL A 168 -19.28 8.32 7.28
CA VAL A 168 -18.76 9.59 6.71
C VAL A 168 -19.71 10.13 5.64
N LEU A 169 -20.19 9.26 4.75
CA LEU A 169 -21.14 9.64 3.70
C LEU A 169 -22.48 10.12 4.26
N ASP A 170 -22.99 9.49 5.32
CA ASP A 170 -24.22 9.94 6.00
C ASP A 170 -24.08 11.36 6.52
N ILE A 171 -23.01 11.67 7.25
CA ILE A 171 -22.75 13.00 7.81
C ILE A 171 -22.68 14.05 6.69
N ILE A 172 -21.99 13.75 5.58
CA ILE A 172 -21.86 14.68 4.46
C ILE A 172 -23.23 14.91 3.78
N ARG A 173 -24.00 13.84 3.55
CA ARG A 173 -25.33 13.92 2.96
C ARG A 173 -26.28 14.75 3.83
N ASP A 174 -26.38 14.37 5.11
CA ASP A 174 -27.32 14.98 6.06
C ASP A 174 -26.96 16.43 6.31
N GLY A 175 -25.67 16.75 6.50
CA GLY A 175 -25.21 18.13 6.63
C GLY A 175 -25.54 19.01 5.40
N LYS A 176 -25.36 18.48 4.18
CA LYS A 176 -25.79 19.19 2.96
C LYS A 176 -27.31 19.37 2.88
N MET A 177 -28.09 18.37 3.27
CA MET A 177 -29.56 18.46 3.30
C MET A 177 -30.05 19.46 4.34
N GLU A 178 -29.37 19.60 5.47
CA GLU A 178 -29.65 20.58 6.51
C GLU A 178 -29.14 21.98 6.16
N GLY A 179 -28.40 22.14 5.07
CA GLY A 179 -27.83 23.41 4.64
C GLY A 179 -26.67 23.90 5.49
N LEU A 180 -25.94 22.98 6.12
CA LEU A 180 -24.73 23.29 6.87
C LEU A 180 -23.62 23.74 5.92
N ASP A 181 -22.82 24.71 6.38
CA ASP A 181 -21.63 25.10 5.64
C ASP A 181 -20.55 24.00 5.70
N ARG A 182 -19.55 24.11 4.84
CA ARG A 182 -18.47 23.16 4.73
C ARG A 182 -17.74 22.93 6.07
N HIS A 183 -17.48 24.02 6.81
CA HIS A 183 -16.77 23.94 8.09
C HIS A 183 -17.56 23.15 9.13
N ALA A 184 -18.88 23.36 9.22
CA ALA A 184 -19.75 22.63 10.14
C ALA A 184 -19.77 21.12 9.82
N ILE A 185 -19.83 20.74 8.53
CA ILE A 185 -19.75 19.34 8.10
C ILE A 185 -18.39 18.74 8.50
N LEU A 186 -17.28 19.43 8.24
CA LEU A 186 -15.94 18.97 8.63
C LEU A 186 -15.78 18.82 10.14
N ARG A 187 -16.40 19.71 10.93
CA ARG A 187 -16.43 19.56 12.40
C ARG A 187 -17.16 18.28 12.84
N GLN A 188 -18.31 17.99 12.25
CA GLN A 188 -19.03 16.74 12.54
C GLN A 188 -18.23 15.51 12.13
N LEU A 189 -17.50 15.56 11.03
CA LEU A 189 -16.62 14.48 10.60
C LEU A 189 -15.49 14.23 11.60
N ALA A 190 -14.94 15.27 12.21
CA ALA A 190 -13.87 15.15 13.21
C ALA A 190 -14.32 14.43 14.50
N ASP A 191 -15.63 14.34 14.78
CA ASP A 191 -16.17 13.59 15.91
C ASP A 191 -16.27 12.08 15.65
N VAL A 192 -16.05 11.65 14.39
CA VAL A 192 -16.04 10.23 14.03
C VAL A 192 -14.69 9.62 14.38
N SER A 193 -14.70 8.61 15.26
CA SER A 193 -13.46 7.88 15.57
C SER A 193 -12.88 7.25 14.31
N GLY A 194 -11.62 7.54 14.01
CA GLY A 194 -10.93 7.12 12.79
C GLY A 194 -10.94 8.14 11.67
N VAL A 195 -11.57 9.31 11.86
CA VAL A 195 -11.54 10.40 10.88
C VAL A 195 -10.59 11.51 11.34
N TYR A 196 -9.66 11.89 10.48
CA TYR A 196 -8.73 13.00 10.67
C TYR A 196 -9.09 14.14 9.71
N VAL A 197 -9.33 15.35 10.24
CA VAL A 197 -9.67 16.56 9.48
C VAL A 197 -8.51 17.54 9.59
N PRO A 198 -7.61 17.63 8.60
CA PRO A 198 -6.35 18.38 8.69
C PRO A 198 -6.50 19.87 9.00
N SER A 199 -7.58 20.50 8.53
CA SER A 199 -7.84 21.93 8.78
C SER A 199 -8.06 22.27 10.26
N LEU A 200 -8.33 21.28 11.10
CA LEU A 200 -8.53 21.43 12.55
C LEU A 200 -7.24 21.16 13.36
N TYR A 201 -6.12 20.87 12.69
CA TYR A 201 -4.80 20.59 13.27
C TYR A 201 -3.75 21.43 12.55
N VAL A 202 -3.38 22.56 13.13
CA VAL A 202 -2.38 23.46 12.55
C VAL A 202 -0.98 23.04 12.99
N PRO A 203 -0.07 22.66 12.06
CA PRO A 203 1.27 22.23 12.45
C PRO A 203 2.08 23.40 13.03
N ILE A 204 2.83 23.12 14.11
CA ILE A 204 3.70 24.04 14.81
C ILE A 204 5.15 23.69 14.47
N TYR A 205 5.95 24.68 14.08
CA TYR A 205 7.39 24.56 13.84
C TYR A 205 8.15 25.53 14.73
N ASN A 206 9.37 25.15 15.17
CA ASN A 206 10.27 26.08 15.83
C ASN A 206 10.98 26.99 14.80
N GLU A 207 11.84 27.88 15.28
CA GLU A 207 12.61 28.84 14.44
C GLU A 207 13.54 28.13 13.44
N ASP A 208 14.03 26.93 13.79
CA ASP A 208 14.88 26.09 12.92
C ASP A 208 14.08 25.26 11.92
N GLY A 209 12.73 25.37 11.93
CA GLY A 209 11.84 24.62 11.06
C GLY A 209 11.59 23.16 11.49
N GLU A 210 11.97 22.79 12.72
CA GLU A 210 11.66 21.47 13.27
C GLU A 210 10.18 21.39 13.69
N PHE A 211 9.52 20.30 13.33
CA PHE A 211 8.12 20.05 13.68
C PHE A 211 7.97 19.79 15.19
N LYS A 212 7.04 20.48 15.85
CA LYS A 212 6.81 20.42 17.30
C LYS A 212 5.43 19.92 17.70
N GLY A 213 4.57 19.59 16.74
CA GLY A 213 3.21 19.13 17.01
C GLY A 213 2.16 20.00 16.33
N TYR A 214 0.95 19.98 16.89
CA TYR A 214 -0.20 20.67 16.33
C TYR A 214 -0.86 21.60 17.33
N ASP A 215 -1.26 22.79 16.89
CA ASP A 215 -2.34 23.55 17.52
C ASP A 215 -3.67 22.94 17.06
N ILE A 216 -4.42 22.38 18.00
CA ILE A 216 -5.61 21.59 17.74
C ILE A 216 -6.84 22.41 18.12
N ALA A 217 -7.79 22.53 17.20
CA ALA A 217 -9.03 23.24 17.43
C ALA A 217 -9.78 22.71 18.67
N GLU A 218 -10.42 23.61 19.43
CA GLU A 218 -11.15 23.23 20.64
C GLU A 218 -12.23 22.17 20.37
N GLY A 219 -12.35 21.18 21.25
CA GLY A 219 -13.31 20.08 21.17
C GLY A 219 -12.96 18.99 20.15
N VAL A 220 -11.80 19.08 19.49
CA VAL A 220 -11.33 18.04 18.54
C VAL A 220 -10.45 17.02 19.26
N PRO A 221 -10.53 15.71 18.94
CA PRO A 221 -9.68 14.70 19.55
C PRO A 221 -8.20 15.00 19.35
N LYS A 222 -7.39 14.92 20.40
CA LYS A 222 -5.92 15.11 20.29
C LYS A 222 -5.24 13.96 19.56
N THR A 223 -5.85 12.80 19.57
CA THR A 223 -5.32 11.56 18.97
C THR A 223 -6.41 10.88 18.17
N ILE A 224 -6.09 10.56 16.92
CA ILE A 224 -6.98 9.87 16.01
C ILE A 224 -6.69 8.36 16.09
N LYS A 225 -7.65 7.60 16.59
CA LYS A 225 -7.55 6.13 16.64
C LYS A 225 -7.89 5.56 15.28
N ARG A 226 -7.03 4.66 14.78
CA ARG A 226 -7.33 3.97 13.52
C ARG A 226 -8.65 3.21 13.61
N HIS A 227 -9.42 3.21 12.54
CA HIS A 227 -10.57 2.33 12.39
C HIS A 227 -10.12 0.90 12.10
N PHE A 228 -10.89 -0.06 12.61
CA PHE A 228 -10.58 -1.47 12.54
C PHE A 228 -11.87 -2.27 12.33
N GLU A 229 -11.89 -3.17 11.34
CA GLU A 229 -13.06 -3.95 10.99
C GLU A 229 -12.79 -5.46 11.07
N MET A 230 -13.80 -6.24 11.39
CA MET A 230 -13.72 -7.71 11.36
C MET A 230 -13.97 -8.23 9.95
N LEU A 231 -13.22 -9.26 9.52
CA LEU A 231 -13.31 -9.84 8.18
C LEU A 231 -14.45 -10.87 8.11
N THR A 232 -15.69 -10.41 8.24
CA THR A 232 -16.89 -11.26 8.30
C THR A 232 -17.56 -11.48 6.95
N SER A 233 -17.19 -10.70 5.94
CA SER A 233 -17.69 -10.81 4.56
C SER A 233 -16.56 -11.11 3.58
N GLY A 234 -16.85 -11.41 2.33
CA GLY A 234 -15.86 -11.58 1.27
C GLY A 234 -15.13 -10.25 0.98
N GLY A 235 -13.81 -10.30 0.84
CA GLY A 235 -13.00 -9.25 0.23
C GLY A 235 -12.46 -9.79 -1.07
N GLU A 236 -13.02 -9.37 -2.20
CA GLU A 236 -12.74 -10.02 -3.47
C GLU A 236 -12.99 -9.09 -4.66
N THR A 237 -12.55 -9.50 -5.84
CA THR A 237 -12.82 -8.78 -7.08
C THR A 237 -14.32 -8.55 -7.26
N VAL A 238 -14.72 -7.31 -7.41
CA VAL A 238 -16.12 -6.89 -7.64
C VAL A 238 -16.37 -6.63 -9.11
N VAL A 239 -15.41 -6.04 -9.78
CA VAL A 239 -15.43 -5.76 -11.22
C VAL A 239 -14.31 -6.53 -11.88
N ALA A 240 -14.64 -7.52 -12.67
CA ALA A 240 -13.69 -8.31 -13.44
C ALA A 240 -13.43 -7.61 -14.79
N THR A 241 -12.18 -7.37 -15.12
CA THR A 241 -11.73 -6.81 -16.39
C THR A 241 -10.46 -7.52 -16.85
N ASN A 242 -10.22 -7.53 -18.16
CA ASN A 242 -8.96 -8.04 -18.71
C ASN A 242 -7.86 -6.97 -18.74
N TYR A 243 -8.23 -5.70 -18.62
CA TYR A 243 -7.29 -4.57 -18.65
C TYR A 243 -6.83 -4.18 -17.23
N THR A 244 -6.14 -5.10 -16.55
CA THR A 244 -5.54 -4.92 -15.24
C THR A 244 -4.32 -5.82 -15.10
N GLU A 245 -3.42 -5.55 -14.13
CA GLU A 245 -2.26 -6.41 -13.80
C GLU A 245 -2.68 -7.87 -13.58
N PHE A 246 -3.85 -8.05 -13.00
CA PHE A 246 -4.41 -9.36 -12.65
C PHE A 246 -5.59 -9.78 -13.55
N GLY A 247 -5.65 -9.31 -14.81
CA GLY A 247 -6.79 -9.49 -15.70
C GLY A 247 -7.27 -10.94 -15.90
N ALA A 248 -6.36 -11.92 -15.78
CA ALA A 248 -6.69 -13.33 -15.80
C ALA A 248 -7.13 -13.89 -14.43
N MET A 249 -7.15 -13.07 -13.36
CA MET A 249 -7.38 -13.51 -11.99
C MET A 249 -8.63 -12.87 -11.38
N TYR A 250 -9.27 -13.64 -10.51
CA TYR A 250 -10.23 -13.18 -9.53
C TYR A 250 -9.54 -13.16 -8.17
N ILE A 251 -9.32 -11.98 -7.63
CA ILE A 251 -8.58 -11.79 -6.38
C ILE A 251 -9.48 -12.04 -5.19
N ILE A 252 -8.98 -12.78 -4.20
CA ILE A 252 -9.66 -13.07 -2.94
C ILE A 252 -8.70 -12.73 -1.79
N GLU A 253 -9.12 -11.85 -0.87
CA GLU A 253 -8.39 -11.56 0.35
C GLU A 253 -8.54 -12.71 1.35
N VAL A 254 -7.45 -13.40 1.63
CA VAL A 254 -7.41 -14.52 2.59
C VAL A 254 -7.23 -14.02 4.01
N ALA A 255 -6.39 -12.99 4.18
CA ALA A 255 -6.01 -12.46 5.49
C ALA A 255 -5.62 -10.99 5.40
N ARG A 256 -5.83 -10.25 6.48
CA ARG A 256 -5.39 -8.86 6.66
C ARG A 256 -4.55 -8.69 7.91
N GLY A 257 -3.46 -7.89 7.78
CA GLY A 257 -2.44 -7.73 8.80
C GLY A 257 -1.48 -8.91 8.86
N CYS A 258 -0.42 -8.78 9.69
CA CYS A 258 0.61 -9.81 9.83
C CYS A 258 1.02 -9.96 11.30
N GLY A 259 1.14 -11.19 11.76
CA GLY A 259 1.55 -11.54 13.13
C GLY A 259 3.06 -11.70 13.32
N ARG A 260 3.90 -11.46 12.30
CA ARG A 260 5.32 -11.86 12.31
C ARG A 260 6.29 -10.86 12.93
N HIS A 261 5.91 -9.63 13.18
CA HIS A 261 6.74 -8.60 13.83
C HIS A 261 8.06 -8.27 13.12
N CYS A 262 8.13 -8.36 11.79
CA CYS A 262 9.29 -7.85 11.04
C CYS A 262 9.42 -6.35 11.29
N ARG A 263 10.57 -5.89 11.86
CA ARG A 263 10.74 -4.53 12.40
C ARG A 263 10.73 -3.39 11.39
N PHE A 264 10.77 -3.71 10.11
CA PHE A 264 10.68 -2.75 9.00
C PHE A 264 9.28 -2.66 8.36
N CYS A 265 8.37 -3.62 8.67
CA CYS A 265 7.19 -3.86 7.85
C CYS A 265 5.91 -3.29 8.49
N MET A 266 5.30 -2.30 7.85
CA MET A 266 4.07 -1.67 8.31
C MET A 266 2.90 -2.64 8.49
N ALA A 267 2.79 -3.69 7.64
CA ALA A 267 1.71 -4.67 7.75
C ALA A 267 1.68 -5.40 9.10
N GLY A 268 2.85 -5.51 9.76
CA GLY A 268 2.98 -6.09 11.10
C GLY A 268 2.64 -5.14 12.23
N TYR A 269 2.38 -3.86 11.99
CA TYR A 269 2.11 -2.84 13.02
C TYR A 269 0.81 -2.08 12.77
N CYS A 270 0.58 -1.57 11.57
CA CYS A 270 -0.58 -0.73 11.28
C CYS A 270 -1.88 -1.53 11.09
N PHE A 271 -1.80 -2.79 10.67
CA PHE A 271 -2.97 -3.64 10.42
C PHE A 271 -3.16 -4.76 11.46
N ARG A 272 -2.73 -4.52 12.70
CA ARG A 272 -3.00 -5.45 13.82
C ARG A 272 -4.46 -5.32 14.26
N VAL A 273 -5.10 -6.36 14.72
CA VAL A 273 -4.71 -7.75 14.91
C VAL A 273 -4.68 -8.46 13.56
N PRO A 274 -3.75 -9.43 13.34
CA PRO A 274 -3.84 -10.26 12.15
C PRO A 274 -5.15 -11.06 12.17
N ARG A 275 -5.89 -11.02 11.07
CA ARG A 275 -7.20 -11.68 10.90
C ARG A 275 -7.22 -12.48 9.63
N VAL A 276 -7.93 -13.59 9.67
CA VAL A 276 -8.15 -14.46 8.51
C VAL A 276 -9.63 -14.52 8.19
N ARG A 277 -9.97 -14.73 6.93
CA ARG A 277 -11.35 -15.01 6.54
C ARG A 277 -11.67 -16.49 6.77
N PRO A 278 -12.89 -16.82 7.20
CA PRO A 278 -13.36 -18.19 7.30
C PRO A 278 -13.24 -18.95 5.97
N LEU A 279 -12.90 -20.23 6.04
CA LEU A 279 -12.64 -21.04 4.85
C LEU A 279 -13.87 -21.19 3.93
N ASP A 280 -15.07 -21.26 4.50
CA ASP A 280 -16.33 -21.32 3.75
C ASP A 280 -16.55 -20.05 2.90
N ILE A 281 -16.28 -18.87 3.44
CA ILE A 281 -16.34 -17.60 2.70
C ILE A 281 -15.33 -17.62 1.54
N LEU A 282 -14.10 -18.13 1.78
CA LEU A 282 -13.10 -18.24 0.72
C LEU A 282 -13.50 -19.24 -0.37
N LYS A 283 -14.13 -20.37 0.00
CA LYS A 283 -14.67 -21.35 -0.94
C LYS A 283 -15.77 -20.73 -1.82
N GLU A 284 -16.66 -19.92 -1.26
CA GLU A 284 -17.65 -19.17 -2.06
C GLU A 284 -16.98 -18.22 -3.07
N GLY A 285 -15.91 -17.53 -2.67
CA GLY A 285 -15.12 -16.70 -3.59
C GLY A 285 -14.49 -17.51 -4.72
N VAL A 286 -13.98 -18.71 -4.43
CA VAL A 286 -13.48 -19.66 -5.45
C VAL A 286 -14.59 -20.06 -6.43
N GLU A 287 -15.81 -20.32 -5.96
CA GLU A 287 -16.94 -20.66 -6.82
C GLU A 287 -17.37 -19.49 -7.72
N ARG A 288 -17.25 -18.24 -7.23
CA ARG A 288 -17.47 -17.06 -8.06
C ARG A 288 -16.40 -16.93 -9.15
N ALA A 289 -15.14 -17.17 -8.81
CA ALA A 289 -14.04 -17.19 -9.78
C ALA A 289 -14.24 -18.28 -10.86
N GLU A 290 -14.71 -19.47 -10.45
CA GLU A 290 -15.04 -20.60 -11.35
C GLU A 290 -16.10 -20.19 -12.37
N LYS A 291 -17.20 -19.58 -11.93
CA LYS A 291 -18.30 -19.11 -12.81
C LYS A 291 -17.83 -18.09 -13.85
N LEU A 292 -16.84 -17.27 -13.49
CA LEU A 292 -16.24 -16.27 -14.39
C LEU A 292 -15.11 -16.84 -15.26
N GLY A 293 -14.76 -18.12 -15.10
CA GLY A 293 -13.65 -18.75 -15.81
C GLY A 293 -12.29 -18.13 -15.49
N LYS A 294 -12.14 -17.50 -14.32
CA LYS A 294 -10.91 -16.79 -13.90
C LYS A 294 -10.06 -17.69 -13.00
N LYS A 295 -8.74 -17.46 -13.06
CA LYS A 295 -7.78 -18.00 -12.09
C LYS A 295 -7.98 -17.32 -10.73
N VAL A 296 -7.81 -18.03 -9.62
CA VAL A 296 -7.87 -17.45 -8.28
C VAL A 296 -6.56 -16.74 -7.95
N GLY A 297 -6.64 -15.49 -7.50
CA GLY A 297 -5.52 -14.75 -6.92
C GLY A 297 -5.67 -14.66 -5.40
N LEU A 298 -4.84 -15.36 -4.63
CA LEU A 298 -4.87 -15.30 -3.18
C LEU A 298 -4.06 -14.10 -2.68
N MET A 299 -4.72 -13.18 -1.97
CA MET A 299 -4.12 -11.96 -1.43
C MET A 299 -4.06 -11.97 0.10
N GLY A 300 -2.93 -11.55 0.66
CA GLY A 300 -2.69 -11.41 2.09
C GLY A 300 -1.21 -11.19 2.38
N ALA A 301 -0.89 -10.70 3.57
CA ALA A 301 0.49 -10.38 3.97
C ALA A 301 1.39 -11.62 4.12
N ALA A 302 0.80 -12.78 4.42
CA ALA A 302 1.50 -14.05 4.60
C ALA A 302 0.52 -15.22 4.33
N ILE A 303 0.30 -15.54 3.06
CA ILE A 303 -0.67 -16.57 2.64
C ILE A 303 -0.33 -17.94 3.23
N SER A 304 0.95 -18.31 3.24
CA SER A 304 1.41 -19.57 3.83
C SER A 304 1.24 -19.68 5.35
N ASP A 305 0.87 -18.60 6.03
CA ASP A 305 0.52 -18.60 7.46
C ASP A 305 -0.98 -18.81 7.72
N TYR A 306 -1.81 -18.87 6.66
CA TYR A 306 -3.23 -19.16 6.81
C TYR A 306 -3.42 -20.58 7.37
N PRO A 307 -4.15 -20.77 8.49
CA PRO A 307 -4.21 -22.06 9.18
C PRO A 307 -4.71 -23.21 8.30
N GLU A 308 -5.66 -22.93 7.41
CA GLU A 308 -6.29 -23.91 6.53
C GLU A 308 -5.80 -23.79 5.07
N VAL A 309 -4.56 -23.33 4.86
CA VAL A 309 -4.02 -23.06 3.53
C VAL A 309 -4.01 -24.31 2.65
N ASP A 310 -3.65 -25.45 3.19
CA ASP A 310 -3.61 -26.72 2.43
C ASP A 310 -5.02 -27.17 2.01
N GLU A 311 -6.02 -26.97 2.88
CA GLU A 311 -7.40 -27.28 2.53
C GLU A 311 -7.93 -26.35 1.44
N LEU A 312 -7.66 -25.04 1.53
CA LEU A 312 -8.05 -24.06 0.52
C LEU A 312 -7.43 -24.37 -0.84
N VAL A 313 -6.11 -24.62 -0.90
CA VAL A 313 -5.45 -24.90 -2.19
C VAL A 313 -5.87 -26.23 -2.77
N ASN A 314 -6.11 -27.25 -1.94
CA ASN A 314 -6.65 -28.54 -2.40
C ASN A 314 -8.09 -28.41 -2.90
N TYR A 315 -8.90 -27.55 -2.28
CA TYR A 315 -10.26 -27.25 -2.77
C TYR A 315 -10.21 -26.59 -4.16
N ILE A 316 -9.34 -25.60 -4.38
CA ILE A 316 -9.16 -24.96 -5.69
C ILE A 316 -8.73 -26.00 -6.74
N ARG A 317 -7.76 -26.88 -6.41
CA ARG A 317 -7.30 -27.95 -7.30
C ARG A 317 -8.38 -29.00 -7.61
N SER A 318 -9.22 -29.33 -6.62
CA SER A 318 -10.33 -30.31 -6.82
C SER A 318 -11.37 -29.82 -7.84
N LYS A 319 -11.43 -28.52 -8.10
CA LYS A 319 -12.29 -27.89 -9.12
C LYS A 319 -11.58 -27.69 -10.48
N ASP A 320 -10.41 -28.28 -10.66
CA ASP A 320 -9.54 -28.08 -11.85
C ASP A 320 -9.22 -26.60 -12.12
N MET A 321 -9.23 -25.78 -11.06
CA MET A 321 -8.91 -24.37 -11.13
C MET A 321 -7.44 -24.09 -10.84
N ARG A 322 -6.97 -22.99 -11.39
CA ARG A 322 -5.61 -22.48 -11.15
C ARG A 322 -5.63 -21.36 -10.12
N TYR A 323 -4.53 -21.21 -9.38
CA TYR A 323 -4.36 -20.06 -8.48
C TYR A 323 -2.98 -19.44 -8.56
N SER A 324 -2.83 -18.28 -7.94
CA SER A 324 -1.57 -17.57 -7.76
C SER A 324 -1.53 -16.90 -6.40
N CYS A 325 -0.34 -16.72 -5.85
CA CYS A 325 -0.09 -15.85 -4.71
C CYS A 325 1.20 -15.06 -4.94
N ALA A 326 1.27 -13.83 -4.39
CA ALA A 326 2.34 -12.89 -4.71
C ALA A 326 3.68 -13.29 -4.11
N SER A 327 3.71 -13.58 -2.80
CA SER A 327 4.92 -13.95 -2.06
C SER A 327 4.59 -14.98 -0.98
N LEU A 328 5.57 -15.81 -0.67
CA LEU A 328 5.46 -16.90 0.28
C LEU A 328 6.55 -16.76 1.33
N ARG A 329 6.25 -17.21 2.53
CA ARG A 329 7.27 -17.36 3.57
C ARG A 329 7.90 -18.74 3.47
N ALA A 330 9.23 -18.80 3.53
CA ALA A 330 9.95 -20.06 3.40
C ALA A 330 9.72 -20.99 4.60
N ASP A 331 9.51 -20.43 5.81
CA ASP A 331 9.33 -21.16 7.08
C ASP A 331 7.93 -21.76 7.28
N SER A 332 6.93 -21.35 6.47
CA SER A 332 5.57 -21.88 6.51
C SER A 332 5.10 -22.46 5.16
N LEU A 333 6.04 -22.70 4.23
CA LEU A 333 5.72 -23.24 2.92
C LEU A 333 5.46 -24.76 2.99
N THR A 334 4.31 -25.19 2.44
CA THR A 334 3.92 -26.60 2.38
C THR A 334 4.08 -27.17 0.96
N GLN A 335 4.17 -28.51 0.84
CA GLN A 335 4.21 -29.18 -0.46
C GLN A 335 2.90 -28.95 -1.22
N ALA A 336 1.74 -28.95 -0.54
CA ALA A 336 0.44 -28.76 -1.16
C ALA A 336 0.33 -27.39 -1.86
N VAL A 337 0.83 -26.32 -1.22
CA VAL A 337 0.90 -24.98 -1.81
C VAL A 337 1.80 -24.96 -3.05
N VAL A 338 2.98 -25.59 -2.97
CA VAL A 338 3.92 -25.57 -4.09
C VAL A 338 3.42 -26.40 -5.27
N ASP A 339 2.82 -27.58 -5.01
CA ASP A 339 2.22 -28.45 -6.04
C ASP A 339 1.09 -27.70 -6.78
N GLY A 340 0.20 -27.04 -6.04
CA GLY A 340 -0.90 -26.31 -6.67
C GLY A 340 -0.43 -25.09 -7.48
N LEU A 341 0.66 -24.42 -7.07
CA LEU A 341 1.29 -23.36 -7.87
C LEU A 341 1.88 -23.91 -9.17
N ALA A 342 2.53 -25.07 -9.09
CA ALA A 342 3.10 -25.76 -10.26
C ALA A 342 1.99 -26.19 -11.23
N ASP A 343 0.92 -26.83 -10.75
CA ASP A 343 -0.28 -27.18 -11.52
C ASP A 343 -0.91 -25.94 -12.19
N SER A 344 -0.82 -24.79 -11.51
CA SER A 344 -1.27 -23.50 -12.03
C SER A 344 -0.34 -22.89 -13.10
N GLY A 345 0.75 -23.58 -13.44
CA GLY A 345 1.72 -23.16 -14.45
C GLY A 345 2.74 -22.12 -13.93
N GLN A 346 2.86 -21.94 -12.62
CA GLN A 346 3.85 -21.05 -12.06
C GLN A 346 5.27 -21.64 -12.22
N LYS A 347 6.18 -20.85 -12.78
CA LYS A 347 7.55 -21.28 -13.07
C LYS A 347 8.58 -20.74 -12.06
N THR A 348 8.18 -19.76 -11.26
CA THR A 348 9.06 -19.07 -10.29
C THR A 348 8.39 -19.03 -8.94
N ILE A 349 9.10 -19.46 -7.89
CA ILE A 349 8.69 -19.21 -6.51
C ILE A 349 9.41 -17.96 -5.98
N THR A 350 8.67 -17.11 -5.26
CA THR A 350 9.21 -15.86 -4.69
C THR A 350 9.24 -15.95 -3.19
N ILE A 351 10.42 -15.76 -2.61
CA ILE A 351 10.69 -15.79 -1.16
C ILE A 351 11.40 -14.51 -0.76
N ALA A 352 11.15 -14.03 0.43
CA ALA A 352 11.71 -12.80 0.96
C ALA A 352 12.57 -13.06 2.21
N PRO A 353 13.86 -13.45 2.09
CA PRO A 353 14.77 -13.51 3.23
C PRO A 353 15.16 -12.12 3.75
N GLU A 354 15.01 -11.09 2.93
CA GLU A 354 15.29 -9.66 3.10
C GLU A 354 16.77 -9.31 3.18
N THR A 355 17.64 -10.19 3.73
CA THR A 355 19.08 -9.96 3.85
C THR A 355 19.87 -11.25 3.75
N GLY A 356 21.18 -11.12 3.46
CA GLY A 356 22.09 -12.25 3.29
C GLY A 356 22.52 -12.93 4.58
N SER A 357 22.70 -12.16 5.65
CA SER A 357 23.25 -12.68 6.91
C SER A 357 22.16 -13.08 7.90
N GLU A 358 22.44 -14.12 8.71
CA GLU A 358 21.55 -14.52 9.79
C GLU A 358 21.49 -13.46 10.90
N ARG A 359 22.62 -12.79 11.16
CA ARG A 359 22.68 -11.68 12.11
C ARG A 359 21.66 -10.63 11.75
N LEU A 360 21.71 -10.11 10.54
CA LEU A 360 20.81 -9.02 10.13
C LEU A 360 19.36 -9.51 10.01
N ARG A 361 19.11 -10.80 9.69
CA ARG A 361 17.76 -11.38 9.79
C ARG A 361 17.21 -11.35 11.22
N ARG A 362 18.08 -11.53 12.26
CA ARG A 362 17.67 -11.36 13.67
C ARG A 362 17.39 -9.90 14.00
N VAL A 363 18.23 -8.96 13.55
CA VAL A 363 18.01 -7.51 13.71
C VAL A 363 16.63 -7.11 13.19
N ILE A 364 16.26 -7.53 11.99
CA ILE A 364 14.97 -7.20 11.38
C ILE A 364 13.81 -8.11 11.83
N ASN A 365 14.07 -9.07 12.70
CA ASN A 365 13.11 -10.09 13.17
C ASN A 365 12.43 -10.87 12.03
N LYS A 366 13.17 -11.28 11.00
CA LYS A 366 12.59 -12.00 9.86
C LYS A 366 12.21 -13.45 10.17
N GLY A 367 12.97 -14.12 11.04
CA GLY A 367 12.70 -15.49 11.49
C GLY A 367 12.83 -16.56 10.39
N ILE A 368 13.56 -16.28 9.31
CA ILE A 368 13.84 -17.21 8.21
C ILE A 368 15.32 -17.59 8.25
N SER A 369 15.61 -18.90 8.29
CA SER A 369 16.97 -19.46 8.19
C SER A 369 17.34 -19.80 6.74
N GLU A 370 18.60 -20.06 6.49
CA GLU A 370 19.06 -20.55 5.19
C GLU A 370 18.50 -21.96 4.89
N GLU A 371 18.30 -22.79 5.91
CA GLU A 371 17.65 -24.11 5.77
C GLU A 371 16.24 -24.00 5.24
N HIS A 372 15.45 -23.01 5.71
CA HIS A 372 14.11 -22.74 5.16
C HIS A 372 14.16 -22.41 3.66
N LEU A 373 15.16 -21.64 3.21
CA LEU A 373 15.34 -21.33 1.78
C LEU A 373 15.70 -22.57 0.97
N GLN A 374 16.60 -23.41 1.50
CA GLN A 374 16.97 -24.67 0.85
C GLN A 374 15.78 -25.62 0.77
N ASN A 375 14.97 -25.71 1.83
CA ASN A 375 13.74 -26.49 1.81
C ASN A 375 12.75 -25.97 0.76
N ALA A 376 12.54 -24.65 0.66
CA ALA A 376 11.69 -24.05 -0.36
C ALA A 376 12.17 -24.40 -1.78
N ALA A 377 13.48 -24.38 -2.03
CA ALA A 377 14.06 -24.81 -3.31
C ALA A 377 13.82 -26.30 -3.57
N THR A 378 13.92 -27.14 -2.54
CA THR A 378 13.70 -28.60 -2.64
C THR A 378 12.23 -28.91 -2.95
N LEU A 379 11.27 -28.26 -2.24
CA LEU A 379 9.83 -28.39 -2.52
C LEU A 379 9.51 -27.96 -3.95
N SER A 380 10.10 -26.83 -4.39
CA SER A 380 9.91 -26.30 -5.74
C SER A 380 10.41 -27.26 -6.82
N ALA A 381 11.59 -27.86 -6.62
CA ALA A 381 12.16 -28.84 -7.53
C ALA A 381 11.27 -30.09 -7.67
N LYS A 382 10.74 -30.60 -6.55
CA LYS A 382 9.83 -31.76 -6.54
C LYS A 382 8.56 -31.51 -7.35
N SER A 383 8.04 -30.29 -7.32
CA SER A 383 6.85 -29.88 -8.06
C SER A 383 7.14 -29.37 -9.49
N GLY A 384 8.41 -29.38 -9.92
CA GLY A 384 8.80 -28.94 -11.27
C GLY A 384 8.95 -27.43 -11.45
N ILE A 385 8.89 -26.63 -10.38
CA ILE A 385 9.17 -25.18 -10.43
C ILE A 385 10.69 -25.00 -10.52
N GLN A 386 11.15 -24.33 -11.58
CA GLN A 386 12.56 -24.27 -11.93
C GLN A 386 13.27 -22.99 -11.47
N HIS A 387 12.53 -21.89 -11.23
CA HIS A 387 13.10 -20.59 -10.91
C HIS A 387 12.77 -20.19 -9.49
N MET A 388 13.69 -19.45 -8.87
CA MET A 388 13.46 -18.81 -7.57
C MET A 388 13.78 -17.33 -7.64
N ARG A 389 12.98 -16.52 -6.96
CA ARG A 389 13.26 -15.09 -6.75
C ARG A 389 13.40 -14.81 -5.27
N LEU A 390 14.45 -14.10 -4.89
CA LEU A 390 14.66 -13.62 -3.54
C LEU A 390 14.50 -12.10 -3.49
N TYR A 391 13.64 -11.62 -2.59
CA TYR A 391 13.59 -10.21 -2.24
C TYR A 391 14.63 -9.90 -1.18
N ILE A 392 15.45 -8.88 -1.45
CA ILE A 392 16.55 -8.43 -0.60
C ILE A 392 16.40 -6.92 -0.39
N MET A 393 16.69 -6.46 0.81
CA MET A 393 16.86 -5.06 1.15
C MET A 393 18.32 -4.77 1.49
N ILE A 394 18.77 -3.55 1.20
CA ILE A 394 20.07 -3.02 1.59
C ILE A 394 19.91 -1.64 2.22
N GLY A 395 20.88 -1.23 3.04
CA GLY A 395 20.79 -0.01 3.84
C GLY A 395 19.93 -0.16 5.09
N LEU A 396 19.80 -1.37 5.59
CA LEU A 396 19.10 -1.67 6.85
C LEU A 396 19.88 -1.10 8.06
N PRO A 397 19.18 -0.74 9.14
CA PRO A 397 19.85 -0.35 10.38
C PRO A 397 20.87 -1.41 10.84
N THR A 398 22.05 -0.98 11.29
CA THR A 398 23.19 -1.83 11.72
C THR A 398 23.84 -2.69 10.63
N GLU A 399 23.50 -2.49 9.36
CA GLU A 399 24.07 -3.25 8.23
C GLU A 399 25.58 -2.94 8.08
N THR A 400 26.39 -3.97 7.91
CA THR A 400 27.84 -3.89 7.71
C THR A 400 28.23 -4.38 6.32
N ASP A 401 29.51 -4.21 5.95
CA ASP A 401 30.03 -4.73 4.68
C ASP A 401 29.97 -6.26 4.62
N GLU A 402 30.15 -6.94 5.77
CA GLU A 402 30.02 -8.40 5.89
C GLU A 402 28.58 -8.87 5.60
N ASP A 403 27.57 -8.07 5.97
CA ASP A 403 26.18 -8.39 5.63
C ASP A 403 25.92 -8.27 4.12
N ILE A 404 26.57 -7.32 3.46
CA ILE A 404 26.52 -7.17 1.99
C ILE A 404 27.23 -8.34 1.30
N GLU A 405 28.40 -8.76 1.79
CA GLU A 405 29.10 -9.95 1.31
C GLU A 405 28.25 -11.22 1.50
N ALA A 406 27.53 -11.29 2.62
CA ALA A 406 26.64 -12.40 2.91
C ALA A 406 25.48 -12.53 1.91
N ILE A 407 25.04 -11.43 1.25
CA ILE A 407 24.04 -11.49 0.18
C ILE A 407 24.60 -12.29 -1.01
N VAL A 408 25.84 -12.02 -1.39
CA VAL A 408 26.53 -12.73 -2.47
C VAL A 408 26.66 -14.22 -2.12
N GLY A 409 27.16 -14.52 -0.92
CA GLY A 409 27.30 -15.91 -0.45
C GLY A 409 25.97 -16.65 -0.37
N LEU A 410 24.90 -16.00 0.11
CA LEU A 410 23.55 -16.59 0.15
C LEU A 410 23.06 -16.93 -1.26
N ALA A 411 23.25 -16.04 -2.23
CA ALA A 411 22.83 -16.26 -3.61
C ALA A 411 23.57 -17.45 -4.24
N GLU A 412 24.88 -17.54 -4.04
CA GLU A 412 25.70 -18.63 -4.56
C GLU A 412 25.31 -19.97 -3.94
N ARG A 413 25.15 -20.03 -2.62
CA ARG A 413 24.74 -21.27 -1.91
C ARG A 413 23.32 -21.69 -2.29
N THR A 414 22.41 -20.74 -2.41
CA THR A 414 21.02 -21.02 -2.85
C THR A 414 21.01 -21.58 -4.27
N GLN A 415 21.76 -20.96 -5.20
CA GLN A 415 21.87 -21.45 -6.59
C GLN A 415 22.51 -22.84 -6.65
N ALA A 416 23.57 -23.09 -5.88
CA ALA A 416 24.21 -24.41 -5.81
C ALA A 416 23.23 -25.47 -5.26
N HIS A 417 22.41 -25.12 -4.25
CA HIS A 417 21.39 -26.03 -3.72
C HIS A 417 20.29 -26.31 -4.76
N MET A 418 19.82 -25.28 -5.48
CA MET A 418 18.86 -25.43 -6.58
C MET A 418 19.37 -26.42 -7.63
N GLU A 419 20.63 -26.32 -8.02
CA GLU A 419 21.27 -27.27 -8.96
C GLU A 419 21.32 -28.69 -8.40
N LYS A 420 21.73 -28.83 -7.14
CA LYS A 420 21.80 -30.12 -6.43
C LYS A 420 20.47 -30.84 -6.39
N VAL A 421 19.36 -30.12 -6.22
CA VAL A 421 18.00 -30.69 -6.18
C VAL A 421 17.32 -30.80 -7.56
N GLY A 422 18.05 -30.48 -8.63
CA GLY A 422 17.60 -30.68 -10.01
C GLY A 422 16.91 -29.47 -10.65
N CYS A 423 16.89 -28.30 -10.02
CA CYS A 423 16.42 -27.06 -10.65
C CYS A 423 17.45 -26.57 -11.68
N LYS A 424 17.05 -26.48 -12.96
CA LYS A 424 17.90 -25.98 -14.05
C LYS A 424 17.69 -24.50 -14.36
N GLY A 425 16.82 -23.83 -13.62
CA GLY A 425 16.43 -22.44 -13.81
C GLY A 425 17.39 -21.43 -13.20
N ARG A 426 16.93 -20.20 -13.09
CA ARG A 426 17.68 -19.06 -12.57
C ARG A 426 17.23 -18.70 -11.16
N LEU A 427 18.18 -18.21 -10.38
CA LEU A 427 17.93 -17.44 -9.16
C LEU A 427 17.93 -15.95 -9.53
N THR A 428 16.86 -15.25 -9.20
CA THR A 428 16.77 -13.78 -9.37
C THR A 428 16.81 -13.12 -8.01
N LEU A 429 17.74 -12.19 -7.78
CA LEU A 429 17.72 -11.28 -6.65
C LEU A 429 17.01 -10.00 -7.05
N SER A 430 15.94 -9.62 -6.34
CA SER A 430 15.30 -8.31 -6.44
C SER A 430 15.72 -7.49 -5.24
N ILE A 431 16.59 -6.48 -5.45
CA ILE A 431 17.22 -5.71 -4.37
C ILE A 431 16.64 -4.31 -4.32
N ASN A 432 16.13 -3.92 -3.15
CA ASN A 432 15.51 -2.65 -2.89
C ASN A 432 16.25 -1.91 -1.79
N PRO A 433 16.44 -0.58 -1.89
CA PRO A 433 16.89 0.23 -0.77
C PRO A 433 15.86 0.21 0.36
N PHE A 434 16.32 0.13 1.61
CA PHE A 434 15.48 0.26 2.78
C PHE A 434 14.98 1.70 2.94
N ILE A 435 13.69 1.83 3.23
CA ILE A 435 13.03 3.10 3.55
C ILE A 435 12.38 2.97 4.92
N PRO A 436 12.77 3.77 5.93
CA PRO A 436 12.11 3.80 7.22
C PRO A 436 10.64 4.21 7.06
N LYS A 437 9.74 3.45 7.65
CA LYS A 437 8.30 3.69 7.54
C LYS A 437 7.70 4.05 8.90
N PRO A 438 6.68 4.94 8.92
CA PRO A 438 5.94 5.28 10.13
C PRO A 438 5.40 4.04 10.85
N PHE A 439 5.26 4.13 12.16
CA PHE A 439 4.74 3.07 13.03
C PHE A 439 5.49 1.75 12.98
N THR A 440 6.75 1.76 12.53
CA THR A 440 7.65 0.60 12.65
C THR A 440 8.74 0.90 13.68
N PRO A 441 9.37 -0.13 14.30
CA PRO A 441 10.53 0.08 15.17
C PRO A 441 11.65 0.89 14.53
N PHE A 442 11.72 0.91 13.20
CA PHE A 442 12.75 1.64 12.44
C PHE A 442 12.33 3.04 11.99
N GLN A 443 11.18 3.56 12.44
CA GLN A 443 10.68 4.88 12.02
C GLN A 443 11.60 6.06 12.36
N TRP A 444 12.45 5.92 13.39
CA TRP A 444 13.40 6.96 13.81
C TRP A 444 14.74 6.88 13.07
N MET A 445 15.01 5.78 12.39
CA MET A 445 16.30 5.50 11.79
C MET A 445 16.51 6.31 10.51
N ALA A 446 17.77 6.65 10.24
CA ALA A 446 18.18 7.23 8.98
C ALA A 446 18.08 6.18 7.84
N MET A 447 17.85 6.67 6.63
CA MET A 447 18.15 5.91 5.42
C MET A 447 19.67 5.88 5.20
N ASP A 448 20.15 4.86 4.52
CA ASP A 448 21.53 4.85 4.04
C ASP A 448 21.70 5.86 2.88
N ASN A 449 22.86 6.49 2.82
CA ASN A 449 23.14 7.51 1.81
C ASN A 449 23.08 6.92 0.39
N GLN A 450 22.46 7.63 -0.56
CA GLN A 450 22.27 7.17 -1.93
C GLN A 450 23.57 6.67 -2.57
N LYS A 451 24.71 7.37 -2.39
CA LYS A 451 26.01 6.96 -2.95
C LYS A 451 26.52 5.67 -2.32
N THR A 452 26.27 5.46 -1.03
CA THR A 452 26.61 4.21 -0.33
C THR A 452 25.77 3.06 -0.86
N VAL A 453 24.45 3.26 -0.99
CA VAL A 453 23.53 2.28 -1.61
C VAL A 453 24.01 1.90 -3.02
N GLU A 454 24.34 2.89 -3.85
CA GLU A 454 24.85 2.65 -5.22
C GLU A 454 26.15 1.83 -5.22
N LYS A 455 27.08 2.08 -4.28
CA LYS A 455 28.32 1.30 -4.13
C LYS A 455 28.03 -0.15 -3.73
N LYS A 456 27.14 -0.37 -2.75
CA LYS A 456 26.70 -1.70 -2.31
C LYS A 456 26.08 -2.48 -3.48
N LEU A 457 25.19 -1.85 -4.25
CA LEU A 457 24.57 -2.46 -5.44
C LEU A 457 25.60 -2.81 -6.52
N GLN A 458 26.56 -1.94 -6.78
CA GLN A 458 27.64 -2.20 -7.74
C GLN A 458 28.50 -3.37 -7.29
N TYR A 459 28.84 -3.47 -6.00
CA TYR A 459 29.58 -4.59 -5.44
C TYR A 459 28.86 -5.90 -5.68
N ILE A 460 27.58 -6.01 -5.29
CA ILE A 460 26.78 -7.23 -5.46
C ILE A 460 26.69 -7.64 -6.93
N LYS A 461 26.36 -6.67 -7.82
CA LYS A 461 26.29 -6.94 -9.26
C LYS A 461 27.62 -7.46 -9.82
N LYS A 462 28.75 -6.84 -9.46
CA LYS A 462 30.09 -7.22 -9.91
C LYS A 462 30.48 -8.60 -9.39
N ALA A 463 30.18 -8.92 -8.15
CA ALA A 463 30.49 -10.22 -7.55
C ALA A 463 29.73 -11.36 -8.26
N LEU A 464 28.45 -11.17 -8.54
CA LEU A 464 27.57 -12.20 -9.12
C LEU A 464 27.58 -12.26 -10.66
N GLN A 465 28.14 -11.28 -11.36
CA GLN A 465 28.10 -11.19 -12.84
C GLN A 465 28.65 -12.40 -13.58
N LYS A 466 29.56 -13.16 -12.96
CA LYS A 466 30.19 -14.37 -13.55
C LYS A 466 29.25 -15.58 -13.54
N ASN A 467 28.27 -15.61 -12.65
CA ASN A 467 27.30 -16.68 -12.58
C ASN A 467 26.08 -16.38 -13.45
N ARG A 468 26.05 -16.97 -14.65
CA ARG A 468 24.96 -16.75 -15.63
C ARG A 468 23.58 -17.23 -15.17
N ARG A 469 23.50 -17.98 -14.07
CA ARG A 469 22.25 -18.46 -13.49
C ARG A 469 21.73 -17.58 -12.36
N ILE A 470 22.49 -16.55 -11.95
CA ILE A 470 22.05 -15.55 -10.99
C ILE A 470 21.81 -14.23 -11.73
N GLU A 471 20.59 -13.71 -11.61
CA GLU A 471 20.19 -12.42 -12.14
C GLU A 471 19.99 -11.42 -10.99
N VAL A 472 20.47 -10.19 -11.16
CA VAL A 472 20.33 -9.13 -10.14
C VAL A 472 19.51 -7.98 -10.70
N LEU A 473 18.29 -7.84 -10.22
CA LEU A 473 17.39 -6.71 -10.48
C LEU A 473 17.50 -5.74 -9.30
N VAL A 474 17.50 -4.45 -9.59
CA VAL A 474 17.60 -3.42 -8.54
C VAL A 474 16.57 -2.33 -8.78
N GLU A 475 15.97 -1.83 -7.72
CA GLU A 475 15.17 -0.62 -7.77
C GLU A 475 16.05 0.64 -7.75
N SER A 476 15.47 1.73 -8.21
CA SER A 476 16.18 3.01 -8.36
C SER A 476 16.50 3.63 -7.00
N PRO A 477 17.77 3.79 -6.59
CA PRO A 477 18.11 4.50 -5.36
C PRO A 477 17.59 5.94 -5.34
N LYS A 478 17.49 6.57 -6.52
CA LYS A 478 16.94 7.93 -6.66
C LYS A 478 15.44 7.98 -6.35
N GLU A 479 14.68 7.00 -6.81
CA GLU A 479 13.24 6.93 -6.50
C GLU A 479 13.02 6.58 -5.04
N ALA A 480 13.80 5.65 -4.48
CA ALA A 480 13.78 5.35 -3.05
C ALA A 480 14.08 6.58 -2.18
N TYR A 481 15.01 7.43 -2.62
CA TYR A 481 15.34 8.69 -1.94
C TYR A 481 14.15 9.66 -1.93
N ILE A 482 13.43 9.83 -3.04
CA ILE A 482 12.21 10.64 -3.11
C ILE A 482 11.12 10.02 -2.24
N GLN A 483 10.91 8.72 -2.35
CA GLN A 483 9.91 7.99 -1.57
C GLN A 483 10.16 8.11 -0.05
N GLY A 484 11.43 8.09 0.37
CA GLY A 484 11.81 8.30 1.78
C GLY A 484 11.37 9.67 2.31
N VAL A 485 11.58 10.74 1.54
CA VAL A 485 11.11 12.09 1.87
C VAL A 485 9.58 12.12 1.98
N LEU A 486 8.87 11.53 1.01
CA LEU A 486 7.39 11.49 1.01
C LEU A 486 6.84 10.67 2.18
N ALA A 487 7.48 9.55 2.53
CA ALA A 487 7.04 8.70 3.63
C ALA A 487 7.21 9.35 5.01
N ARG A 488 8.24 10.19 5.18
CA ARG A 488 8.67 10.75 6.48
C ARG A 488 8.42 12.25 6.63
N GLY A 489 7.97 12.90 5.55
CA GLY A 489 7.77 14.35 5.49
C GLY A 489 6.53 14.82 6.24
N ASP A 490 6.43 16.13 6.37
CA ASP A 490 5.33 16.84 7.02
C ASP A 490 4.50 17.66 6.01
N ARG A 491 3.56 18.46 6.51
CA ARG A 491 2.62 19.22 5.70
C ARG A 491 3.25 20.22 4.74
N ARG A 492 4.47 20.69 5.01
CA ARG A 492 5.20 21.58 4.10
C ARG A 492 5.43 20.97 2.71
N LEU A 493 5.40 19.65 2.61
CA LEU A 493 5.50 18.95 1.31
C LEU A 493 4.29 19.21 0.40
N GLY A 494 3.12 19.57 0.94
CA GLY A 494 1.93 19.82 0.12
C GLY A 494 2.18 20.88 -0.96
N ALA A 495 2.76 22.03 -0.61
CA ALA A 495 3.11 23.08 -1.58
C ALA A 495 4.11 22.58 -2.64
N VAL A 496 5.11 21.80 -2.23
CA VAL A 496 6.13 21.21 -3.13
C VAL A 496 5.48 20.22 -4.10
N ILE A 497 4.63 19.34 -3.60
CA ILE A 497 3.91 18.33 -4.42
C ILE A 497 3.00 19.03 -5.44
N ALA A 498 2.28 20.08 -5.03
CA ALA A 498 1.43 20.88 -5.93
C ALA A 498 2.25 21.55 -7.05
N ALA A 499 3.41 22.15 -6.71
CA ALA A 499 4.32 22.74 -7.68
C ALA A 499 4.88 21.69 -8.66
N CYS A 500 5.26 20.51 -8.17
CA CYS A 500 5.71 19.38 -8.99
C CYS A 500 4.63 18.93 -9.98
N ALA A 501 3.39 18.83 -9.55
CA ALA A 501 2.27 18.43 -10.41
C ALA A 501 1.96 19.46 -11.51
N ALA A 502 2.28 20.73 -11.28
CA ALA A 502 2.14 21.80 -12.26
C ALA A 502 3.27 21.83 -13.31
N ASP A 503 4.45 21.26 -12.98
CA ASP A 503 5.63 21.23 -13.86
C ASP A 503 5.84 19.82 -14.47
N ARG A 504 6.72 19.00 -13.86
CA ARG A 504 7.18 17.72 -14.43
C ARG A 504 6.96 16.51 -13.50
N GLY A 505 6.08 16.66 -12.51
CA GLY A 505 5.84 15.64 -11.50
C GLY A 505 7.10 15.37 -10.67
N SER A 506 7.34 14.12 -10.28
CA SER A 506 8.49 13.72 -9.45
C SER A 506 9.86 14.15 -9.99
N LYS A 507 9.97 14.45 -11.29
CA LYS A 507 11.23 14.91 -11.91
C LYS A 507 11.67 16.31 -11.46
N SER A 508 10.72 17.16 -11.05
CA SER A 508 11.01 18.51 -10.51
C SER A 508 11.14 18.52 -8.98
N PHE A 509 10.89 17.41 -8.29
CA PHE A 509 10.81 17.35 -6.84
C PHE A 509 12.03 17.98 -6.13
N LYS A 510 13.25 17.61 -6.54
CA LYS A 510 14.47 18.15 -5.95
C LYS A 510 14.60 19.68 -6.13
N SER A 511 14.18 20.22 -7.28
CA SER A 511 14.20 21.67 -7.52
C SER A 511 13.16 22.40 -6.70
N GLU A 512 11.96 21.83 -6.57
CA GLU A 512 10.85 22.41 -5.81
C GLU A 512 11.13 22.37 -4.30
N MET A 513 11.71 21.27 -3.78
CA MET A 513 12.20 21.19 -2.39
C MET A 513 13.19 22.31 -2.07
N LYS A 514 14.18 22.51 -2.96
CA LYS A 514 15.16 23.59 -2.82
C LYS A 514 14.51 24.97 -2.86
N ALA A 515 13.56 25.20 -3.76
CA ALA A 515 12.82 26.45 -3.87
C ALA A 515 11.98 26.74 -2.60
N ALA A 516 11.44 25.68 -1.97
CA ALA A 516 10.72 25.76 -0.70
C ALA A 516 11.62 25.88 0.54
N GLY A 517 12.96 25.84 0.38
CA GLY A 517 13.90 25.87 1.50
C GLY A 517 13.90 24.60 2.36
N LEU A 518 13.43 23.49 1.82
CA LEU A 518 13.36 22.20 2.53
C LEU A 518 14.55 21.31 2.15
N ASP A 519 15.12 20.63 3.16
CA ASP A 519 16.27 19.75 3.00
C ASP A 519 15.84 18.28 2.94
N MET A 520 16.03 17.66 1.78
CA MET A 520 15.74 16.24 1.55
C MET A 520 16.73 15.34 2.32
N ASP A 521 17.98 15.76 2.47
CA ASP A 521 19.02 15.00 3.17
C ASP A 521 18.71 14.95 4.67
N ASP A 522 18.28 16.06 5.27
CA ASP A 522 17.82 16.06 6.67
C ASP A 522 16.64 15.11 6.88
N MET A 523 15.63 15.15 6.01
CA MET A 523 14.46 14.28 6.13
C MET A 523 14.82 12.79 6.04
N ASN A 524 15.81 12.40 5.22
CA ASN A 524 16.16 11.01 4.97
C ASN A 524 17.33 10.49 5.83
N TYR A 525 18.36 11.30 6.04
CA TYR A 525 19.64 10.83 6.58
C TYR A 525 19.87 11.20 8.04
N ARG A 526 18.98 11.99 8.63
CA ARG A 526 19.02 12.29 10.06
C ARG A 526 18.31 11.18 10.85
N GLU A 527 18.97 10.64 11.87
CA GLU A 527 18.28 9.87 12.91
C GLU A 527 17.42 10.82 13.74
N ARG A 528 16.21 10.37 14.07
CA ARG A 528 15.27 11.11 14.91
C ARG A 528 15.35 10.63 16.34
N SER A 529 15.25 11.54 17.29
CA SER A 529 15.12 11.17 18.70
C SER A 529 13.79 10.49 18.99
N PHE A 530 13.74 9.60 19.97
CA PHE A 530 12.48 9.01 20.45
C PHE A 530 11.53 10.05 21.04
N ASP A 531 12.07 11.14 21.57
CA ASP A 531 11.30 12.26 22.13
C ASP A 531 10.84 13.27 21.07
N GLU A 532 11.27 13.11 19.81
CA GLU A 532 10.88 13.98 18.71
C GLU A 532 9.43 13.76 18.33
N PHE A 533 8.66 14.84 18.20
CA PHE A 533 7.31 14.77 17.70
C PHE A 533 7.34 14.48 16.19
N LEU A 534 6.84 13.33 15.79
CA LEU A 534 6.82 12.92 14.38
C LEU A 534 5.53 13.41 13.69
N PRO A 535 5.53 13.67 12.38
CA PRO A 535 4.35 14.16 11.67
C PRO A 535 3.09 13.30 11.86
N TRP A 536 3.25 12.01 12.13
CA TRP A 536 2.17 11.04 12.37
C TRP A 536 1.89 10.74 13.86
N SER A 537 2.52 11.45 14.80
CA SER A 537 2.38 11.18 16.25
C SER A 537 0.97 11.41 16.80
N HIS A 538 0.12 12.14 16.08
CA HIS A 538 -1.29 12.34 16.41
C HIS A 538 -2.19 11.14 16.05
N LEU A 539 -1.66 10.12 15.36
CA LEU A 539 -2.38 8.92 14.98
C LEU A 539 -2.08 7.78 15.96
N ASP A 540 -3.10 6.99 16.31
CA ASP A 540 -2.98 5.86 17.23
C ASP A 540 -3.31 4.54 16.53
N MET A 541 -2.30 3.68 16.37
CA MET A 541 -2.43 2.33 15.81
C MET A 541 -2.86 1.29 16.86
N GLY A 542 -3.14 1.71 18.11
CA GLY A 542 -3.57 0.86 19.20
C GLY A 542 -2.43 0.12 19.91
N MET A 543 -1.18 0.43 19.60
CA MET A 543 -0.02 -0.13 20.29
C MET A 543 0.21 0.60 21.62
N GLN A 544 0.66 -0.15 22.64
CA GLN A 544 1.03 0.46 23.92
C GLN A 544 2.26 1.35 23.77
N GLU A 545 2.32 2.39 24.56
CA GLU A 545 3.45 3.30 24.64
C GLU A 545 4.77 2.55 24.90
N GLY A 546 5.86 2.98 24.26
CA GLY A 546 7.18 2.38 24.39
C GLY A 546 7.36 1.03 23.67
N TYR A 547 6.33 0.51 22.98
CA TYR A 547 6.45 -0.80 22.32
C TYR A 547 7.40 -0.79 21.13
N LEU A 548 7.37 0.27 20.32
CA LEU A 548 8.25 0.38 19.15
C LEU A 548 9.70 0.60 19.57
N GLU A 549 9.95 1.39 20.61
CA GLU A 549 11.26 1.63 21.21
C GLU A 549 11.84 0.33 21.80
N MET A 550 11.00 -0.43 22.52
CA MET A 550 11.39 -1.75 23.02
C MET A 550 11.78 -2.69 21.88
N GLU A 551 11.04 -2.72 20.79
CA GLU A 551 11.36 -3.55 19.60
C GLU A 551 12.62 -3.04 18.88
N TRP A 552 12.88 -1.72 18.88
CA TRP A 552 14.15 -1.18 18.41
C TRP A 552 15.31 -1.67 19.28
N GLN A 553 15.21 -1.56 20.61
CA GLN A 553 16.24 -2.08 21.51
C GLN A 553 16.48 -3.58 21.28
N ARG A 554 15.42 -4.37 21.16
CA ARG A 554 15.51 -5.81 20.82
C ARG A 554 16.19 -6.06 19.48
N SER A 555 16.11 -5.11 18.53
CA SER A 555 16.83 -5.25 17.26
C SER A 555 18.35 -5.10 17.44
N LEU A 556 18.79 -4.19 18.29
CA LEU A 556 20.21 -4.02 18.64
C LEU A 556 20.76 -5.24 19.37
N ASP A 557 19.95 -5.87 20.22
CA ASP A 557 20.29 -7.09 20.95
C ASP A 557 20.16 -8.36 20.07
N GLU A 558 19.80 -8.23 18.78
CA GLU A 558 19.48 -9.33 17.87
C GLU A 558 18.42 -10.30 18.43
N ALA A 559 17.59 -9.83 19.37
CA ALA A 559 16.65 -10.65 20.11
C ALA A 559 15.41 -10.98 19.29
N TYR A 560 15.01 -12.25 19.28
CA TYR A 560 13.83 -12.71 18.55
C TYR A 560 12.53 -12.32 19.24
N THR A 561 11.60 -11.76 18.49
CA THR A 561 10.22 -11.51 18.90
C THR A 561 9.31 -12.55 18.23
N PRO A 562 8.72 -13.47 19.00
CA PRO A 562 7.90 -14.54 18.42
C PRO A 562 6.64 -13.99 17.76
N PRO A 563 6.05 -14.72 16.79
CA PRO A 563 4.79 -14.33 16.15
C PRO A 563 3.63 -14.13 17.15
N CYS A 564 2.58 -13.44 16.69
CA CYS A 564 1.33 -13.36 17.43
C CYS A 564 0.74 -14.76 17.63
N ALA A 565 0.23 -15.01 18.83
CA ALA A 565 -0.50 -16.21 19.18
C ALA A 565 -1.76 -15.83 19.97
N ALA A 566 -2.71 -16.74 20.10
CA ALA A 566 -3.92 -16.52 20.90
C ALA A 566 -3.55 -16.10 22.33
N GLY A 567 -4.16 -15.04 22.82
CA GLY A 567 -3.89 -14.47 24.15
C GLY A 567 -2.61 -13.63 24.28
N CYS A 568 -1.89 -13.37 23.19
CA CYS A 568 -0.72 -12.49 23.21
C CYS A 568 -1.13 -11.03 23.49
N LYS A 569 -0.51 -10.42 24.51
CA LYS A 569 -0.74 -9.02 24.90
C LYS A 569 0.49 -8.12 24.72
N ARG A 570 1.54 -8.61 24.04
CA ARG A 570 2.86 -7.96 24.00
C ARG A 570 2.82 -6.52 23.45
N CYS A 571 2.07 -6.27 22.39
CA CYS A 571 1.98 -4.93 21.79
C CYS A 571 0.81 -4.09 22.32
N GLY A 572 -0.04 -4.64 23.20
CA GLY A 572 -1.21 -3.94 23.74
C GLY A 572 -2.44 -3.85 22.83
N VAL A 573 -2.36 -4.25 21.57
CA VAL A 573 -3.49 -4.15 20.60
C VAL A 573 -4.58 -5.17 20.90
N CYS A 574 -4.21 -6.38 21.31
CA CYS A 574 -5.15 -7.42 21.75
C CYS A 574 -5.50 -7.19 23.23
N LYS A 575 -6.73 -6.81 23.52
CA LYS A 575 -7.23 -6.63 24.88
C LYS A 575 -7.70 -7.94 25.49
#